data_a78cac271b1937e369c87e14681e3cc8
#
_entry.id   a78cac271b1937e369c87e14681e3cc8
#
_cell.length_a   1.000
_cell.length_b   1.000
_cell.length_c   1.000
_cell.angle_alpha   90.00
_cell.angle_beta   90.00
_cell.angle_gamma   90.00
#
_symmetry.space_group_name_H-M   'P 1'
#
loop_
_entity.id
_entity.type
_entity.pdbx_description
1 polymer ?
#
loop_
_entity_poly.entity_id
_entity_poly.type
_entity_poly.pdbx_seq_one_letter_code
_entity_poly.pdbx_strand_id
1 'polypeptide(L)'
;AGVTSIDEFEWGKGYSRAKQEMDKCLRTITQLGYGLIIIAHAKTEGTDSKDKNAVERAVPDIPQRYQSLIYKLVDIIAYVDVQYDEKGNAARRLITKGSPRVMAGTRIKYLPPVIDFSFKSLENAVAEAIEKESQEQSDSVVDNYIPPTIQHTNFEQLQEESKELWMKLSADEK
;
A
#
# COMPACT_ATOMS: atom_id res chain seq x y z
N ALA A 1 5.62 2.21 32.00
CA ALA A 1 5.88 3.57 32.43
C ALA A 1 5.39 4.50 31.32
N GLY A 2 4.32 5.27 31.59
CA GLY A 2 3.76 6.21 30.62
C GLY A 2 4.64 7.44 30.54
N VAL A 3 5.30 7.63 29.39
CA VAL A 3 5.96 8.89 29.05
C VAL A 3 4.89 9.82 28.50
N THR A 4 4.75 10.99 29.06
CA THR A 4 3.68 11.95 28.75
C THR A 4 4.10 12.98 27.68
N SER A 5 5.41 13.13 27.42
CA SER A 5 5.95 14.06 26.43
C SER A 5 7.12 13.47 25.63
N ILE A 6 7.26 13.93 24.38
CA ILE A 6 8.40 13.58 23.52
C ILE A 6 9.71 14.13 24.08
N ASP A 7 9.65 15.24 24.83
CA ASP A 7 10.82 15.92 25.41
C ASP A 7 11.44 15.18 26.60
N GLU A 8 10.72 14.20 27.18
CA GLU A 8 11.23 13.34 28.24
C GLU A 8 12.24 12.29 27.75
N PHE A 9 12.36 12.11 26.42
CA PHE A 9 13.36 11.24 25.83
C PHE A 9 14.66 12.00 25.54
N GLU A 10 15.79 11.33 25.74
CA GLU A 10 17.08 11.85 25.30
C GLU A 10 17.06 12.21 23.80
N TRP A 11 17.87 13.19 23.43
CA TRP A 11 17.97 13.79 22.10
C TRP A 11 17.63 12.85 20.94
N GLY A 12 16.57 13.18 20.18
CA GLY A 12 16.15 12.48 18.98
C GLY A 12 15.42 11.15 19.19
N LYS A 13 15.50 10.52 20.37
CA LYS A 13 14.86 9.22 20.64
C LYS A 13 13.33 9.31 20.67
N GLY A 14 12.77 10.43 21.14
CA GLY A 14 11.34 10.66 21.18
C GLY A 14 10.67 10.62 19.80
N TYR A 15 11.28 11.24 18.80
CA TYR A 15 10.77 11.22 17.43
C TYR A 15 10.88 9.86 16.75
N SER A 16 11.95 9.11 17.04
CA SER A 16 12.11 7.74 16.56
C SER A 16 11.05 6.83 17.16
N ARG A 17 10.75 7.00 18.46
CA ARG A 17 9.69 6.25 19.15
C ARG A 17 8.32 6.57 18.57
N ALA A 18 7.99 7.86 18.36
CA ALA A 18 6.74 8.26 17.75
C ALA A 18 6.55 7.67 16.36
N LYS A 19 7.63 7.60 15.55
CA LYS A 19 7.60 6.95 14.23
C LYS A 19 7.35 5.45 14.33
N GLN A 20 7.96 4.76 15.30
CA GLN A 20 7.74 3.33 15.53
C GLN A 20 6.31 3.03 15.97
N GLU A 21 5.75 3.83 16.86
CA GLU A 21 4.36 3.66 17.32
C GLU A 21 3.37 3.92 16.16
N MET A 22 3.61 4.93 15.32
CA MET A 22 2.82 5.16 14.11
C MET A 22 2.90 3.97 13.15
N ASP A 23 4.09 3.45 12.86
CA ASP A 23 4.28 2.27 12.01
C ASP A 23 3.50 1.07 12.54
N LYS A 24 3.63 0.80 13.84
CA LYS A 24 2.90 -0.28 14.50
C LYS A 24 1.39 -0.10 14.39
N CYS A 25 0.88 1.10 14.63
CA CYS A 25 -0.54 1.41 14.53
C CYS A 25 -1.07 1.16 13.10
N LEU A 26 -0.41 1.71 12.08
CA LEU A 26 -0.80 1.54 10.68
C LEU A 26 -0.76 0.08 10.25
N ARG A 27 0.29 -0.67 10.62
CA ARG A 27 0.39 -2.11 10.31
C ARG A 27 -0.70 -2.91 11.02
N THR A 28 -1.02 -2.59 12.26
CA THR A 28 -2.11 -3.26 12.97
C THR A 28 -3.43 -3.05 12.25
N ILE A 29 -3.75 -1.82 11.80
CA ILE A 29 -4.97 -1.54 11.05
C ILE A 29 -5.02 -2.34 9.74
N THR A 30 -3.93 -2.36 8.98
CA THR A 30 -3.87 -3.09 7.70
C THR A 30 -3.97 -4.61 7.88
N GLN A 31 -3.48 -5.15 9.00
CA GLN A 31 -3.58 -6.58 9.33
C GLN A 31 -4.99 -7.02 9.73
N LEU A 32 -5.88 -6.10 10.09
CA LEU A 32 -7.28 -6.40 10.40
C LEU A 32 -8.12 -6.73 9.15
N GLY A 33 -7.54 -6.68 7.95
CA GLY A 33 -8.24 -6.98 6.69
C GLY A 33 -9.16 -5.87 6.19
N TYR A 34 -9.05 -4.66 6.75
CA TYR A 34 -9.80 -3.49 6.29
C TYR A 34 -8.97 -2.65 5.32
N GLY A 35 -9.65 -1.98 4.39
CA GLY A 35 -9.04 -0.93 3.58
C GLY A 35 -8.73 0.30 4.43
N LEU A 36 -7.52 0.87 4.28
CA LEU A 36 -7.10 2.07 4.98
C LEU A 36 -7.08 3.25 4.00
N ILE A 37 -7.86 4.28 4.31
CA ILE A 37 -7.84 5.56 3.57
C ILE A 37 -7.28 6.63 4.48
N ILE A 38 -6.18 7.27 4.06
CA ILE A 38 -5.55 8.39 4.75
C ILE A 38 -5.87 9.67 3.98
N ILE A 39 -6.51 10.62 4.66
CA ILE A 39 -6.83 11.93 4.08
C ILE A 39 -5.83 12.95 4.60
N ALA A 40 -5.21 13.68 3.69
CA ALA A 40 -4.28 14.77 3.99
C ALA A 40 -4.65 16.01 3.17
N HIS A 41 -4.36 17.20 3.71
CA HIS A 41 -4.40 18.42 2.91
C HIS A 41 -3.32 18.38 1.82
N ALA A 42 -3.52 19.11 0.75
CA ALA A 42 -2.48 19.35 -0.23
C ALA A 42 -1.69 20.60 0.18
N LYS A 43 -0.37 20.53 0.07
CA LYS A 43 0.52 21.70 0.10
C LYS A 43 1.27 21.81 -1.22
N THR A 44 1.73 23.01 -1.53
CA THR A 44 2.57 23.26 -2.69
C THR A 44 4.04 23.18 -2.28
N GLU A 45 4.79 22.31 -2.94
CA GLU A 45 6.25 22.28 -2.85
C GLU A 45 6.81 22.84 -4.15
N GLY A 46 7.63 23.91 -4.04
CA GLY A 46 8.41 24.44 -5.15
C GLY A 46 9.80 23.82 -5.17
N THR A 47 10.31 23.56 -6.33
CA THR A 47 11.74 23.31 -6.53
C THR A 47 12.45 24.65 -6.33
N ASP A 48 13.54 24.68 -5.57
CA ASP A 48 14.32 25.83 -5.11
C ASP A 48 14.01 27.19 -5.75
N SER A 49 13.75 28.19 -4.89
CA SER A 49 13.38 29.57 -5.25
C SER A 49 14.36 30.33 -6.15
N LYS A 50 15.44 29.72 -6.60
CA LYS A 50 16.46 30.26 -7.49
C LYS A 50 16.22 29.92 -8.96
N ASP A 51 15.41 28.92 -9.26
CA ASP A 51 15.11 28.52 -10.64
C ASP A 51 13.77 29.15 -11.07
N LYS A 52 13.83 30.10 -12.02
CA LYS A 52 12.65 30.76 -12.58
C LYS A 52 11.69 29.81 -13.31
N ASN A 53 12.14 28.57 -13.58
CA ASN A 53 11.37 27.50 -14.21
C ASN A 53 10.88 26.46 -13.21
N ALA A 54 11.03 26.70 -11.90
CA ALA A 54 10.57 25.77 -10.87
C ALA A 54 9.06 25.55 -10.99
N VAL A 55 8.67 24.30 -11.20
CA VAL A 55 7.27 23.90 -11.27
C VAL A 55 6.77 23.64 -9.87
N GLU A 56 5.80 24.42 -9.43
CA GLU A 56 5.10 24.16 -8.18
C GLU A 56 4.31 22.85 -8.28
N ARG A 57 4.48 21.99 -7.29
CA ARG A 57 3.86 20.67 -7.24
C ARG A 57 2.97 20.53 -6.00
N ALA A 58 1.72 20.14 -6.21
CA ALA A 58 0.84 19.75 -5.12
C ALA A 58 1.26 18.37 -4.57
N VAL A 59 1.50 18.32 -3.27
CA VAL A 59 1.89 17.09 -2.53
C VAL A 59 1.05 16.97 -1.27
N PRO A 60 0.87 15.77 -0.72
CA PRO A 60 0.20 15.59 0.57
C PRO A 60 0.96 16.31 1.69
N ASP A 61 0.25 17.07 2.51
CA ASP A 61 0.83 17.72 3.68
C ASP A 61 1.00 16.73 4.83
N ILE A 62 2.04 15.93 4.72
CA ILE A 62 2.43 14.93 5.70
C ILE A 62 3.81 15.33 6.24
N PRO A 63 4.01 15.37 7.58
CA PRO A 63 5.32 15.66 8.13
C PRO A 63 6.40 14.74 7.54
N GLN A 64 7.52 15.32 7.12
CA GLN A 64 8.59 14.61 6.40
C GLN A 64 9.03 13.31 7.06
N ARG A 65 9.03 13.28 8.40
CA ARG A 65 9.39 12.10 9.20
C ARG A 65 8.48 10.89 8.96
N TYR A 66 7.23 11.10 8.56
CA TYR A 66 6.24 10.04 8.31
C TYR A 66 6.02 9.75 6.82
N GLN A 67 6.47 10.61 5.91
CA GLN A 67 6.26 10.45 4.48
C GLN A 67 6.76 9.09 3.98
N SER A 68 8.01 8.74 4.33
CA SER A 68 8.62 7.47 3.88
C SER A 68 7.87 6.24 4.39
N LEU A 69 7.22 6.34 5.55
CA LEU A 69 6.42 5.28 6.12
C LEU A 69 5.12 5.11 5.36
N ILE A 70 4.38 6.22 5.18
CA ILE A 70 3.06 6.22 4.55
C ILE A 70 3.18 5.86 3.06
N TYR A 71 4.13 6.46 2.31
CA TYR A 71 4.31 6.19 0.88
C TYR A 71 4.74 4.76 0.57
N LYS A 72 5.38 4.07 1.53
CA LYS A 72 5.68 2.63 1.39
C LYS A 72 4.48 1.74 1.65
N LEU A 73 3.54 2.20 2.45
CA LEU A 73 2.39 1.41 2.88
C LEU A 73 1.24 1.48 1.86
N VAL A 74 0.98 2.67 1.29
CA VAL A 74 -0.18 2.88 0.41
C VAL A 74 0.05 2.36 -1.01
N ASP A 75 -0.98 1.80 -1.60
CA ASP A 75 -0.96 1.33 -2.99
C ASP A 75 -1.40 2.41 -3.98
N ILE A 76 -2.17 3.38 -3.52
CA ILE A 76 -2.68 4.49 -4.32
C ILE A 76 -2.41 5.80 -3.59
N ILE A 77 -1.81 6.76 -4.29
CA ILE A 77 -1.76 8.17 -3.90
C ILE A 77 -2.61 8.91 -4.91
N ALA A 78 -3.75 9.45 -4.46
CA ALA A 78 -4.67 10.16 -5.31
C ALA A 78 -4.78 11.63 -4.89
N TYR A 79 -4.85 12.52 -5.88
CA TYR A 79 -5.12 13.93 -5.67
C TYR A 79 -6.59 14.21 -5.98
N VAL A 80 -7.28 14.92 -5.09
CA VAL A 80 -8.67 15.34 -5.32
C VAL A 80 -8.64 16.65 -6.06
N ASP A 81 -9.06 16.63 -7.33
CA ASP A 81 -9.23 17.81 -8.17
C ASP A 81 -10.69 18.26 -8.18
N VAL A 82 -10.90 19.57 -8.22
CA VAL A 82 -12.24 20.18 -8.31
C VAL A 82 -12.34 20.86 -9.67
N GLN A 83 -13.15 20.31 -10.54
CA GLN A 83 -13.43 20.86 -11.86
C GLN A 83 -14.82 21.52 -11.84
N TYR A 84 -14.96 22.63 -12.55
CA TYR A 84 -16.24 23.29 -12.71
C TYR A 84 -16.76 23.06 -14.12
N ASP A 85 -18.03 22.68 -14.24
CA ASP A 85 -18.69 22.59 -15.52
C ASP A 85 -19.04 23.97 -16.07
N GLU A 86 -19.53 24.05 -17.32
CA GLU A 86 -19.94 25.29 -17.98
C GLU A 86 -21.07 26.02 -17.23
N LYS A 87 -21.78 25.32 -16.37
CA LYS A 87 -22.87 25.87 -15.53
C LYS A 87 -22.39 26.31 -14.15
N GLY A 88 -21.08 26.14 -13.86
CA GLY A 88 -20.50 26.48 -12.57
C GLY A 88 -20.70 25.41 -11.47
N ASN A 89 -21.18 24.21 -11.79
CA ASN A 89 -21.29 23.14 -10.83
C ASN A 89 -19.91 22.50 -10.59
N ALA A 90 -19.56 22.30 -9.33
CA ALA A 90 -18.30 21.66 -8.96
C ALA A 90 -18.39 20.14 -9.07
N ALA A 91 -17.53 19.53 -9.89
CA ALA A 91 -17.31 18.10 -9.94
C ALA A 91 -15.96 17.76 -9.32
N ARG A 92 -15.93 16.83 -8.36
CA ARG A 92 -14.68 16.32 -7.77
C ARG A 92 -14.26 15.06 -8.49
N ARG A 93 -12.95 14.94 -8.74
CA ARG A 93 -12.35 13.76 -9.36
C ARG A 93 -11.10 13.33 -8.61
N LEU A 94 -10.81 12.04 -8.62
CA LEU A 94 -9.58 11.45 -8.11
C LEU A 94 -8.59 11.35 -9.27
N ILE A 95 -7.46 12.05 -9.16
CA ILE A 95 -6.34 11.91 -10.08
C ILE A 95 -5.39 10.87 -9.50
N THR A 96 -5.24 9.74 -10.16
CA THR A 96 -4.42 8.59 -9.73
C THR A 96 -3.07 8.53 -10.45
N LYS A 97 -2.92 9.28 -11.54
CA LYS A 97 -1.66 9.38 -12.31
C LYS A 97 -1.01 10.74 -12.09
N GLY A 98 0.22 10.73 -11.59
CA GLY A 98 0.99 11.93 -11.31
C GLY A 98 1.37 12.73 -12.56
N SER A 99 1.63 14.02 -12.34
CA SER A 99 2.15 14.96 -13.32
C SER A 99 3.26 15.80 -12.69
N PRO A 100 3.98 16.64 -13.45
CA PRO A 100 4.93 17.58 -12.86
C PRO A 100 4.33 18.47 -11.77
N ARG A 101 3.02 18.76 -11.85
CA ARG A 101 2.31 19.66 -10.94
C ARG A 101 1.55 18.96 -9.82
N VAL A 102 1.37 17.64 -9.91
CA VAL A 102 0.56 16.88 -8.94
C VAL A 102 1.26 15.59 -8.57
N MET A 103 1.42 15.36 -7.27
CA MET A 103 1.88 14.08 -6.75
C MET A 103 0.71 13.11 -6.68
N ALA A 104 0.69 12.14 -7.58
CA ALA A 104 -0.23 11.02 -7.58
C ALA A 104 0.48 9.80 -8.15
N GLY A 105 -0.01 8.61 -7.88
CA GLY A 105 0.56 7.37 -8.38
C GLY A 105 -0.15 6.15 -7.82
N THR A 106 0.01 5.03 -8.48
CA THR A 106 -0.58 3.76 -8.07
C THR A 106 0.36 2.61 -8.39
N ARG A 107 0.28 1.54 -7.59
CA ARG A 107 0.91 0.24 -7.88
C ARG A 107 0.01 -0.65 -8.72
N ILE A 108 -1.26 -0.32 -8.86
CA ILE A 108 -2.25 -1.09 -9.61
C ILE A 108 -2.11 -0.74 -11.09
N LYS A 109 -1.68 -1.68 -11.92
CA LYS A 109 -1.24 -1.48 -13.30
C LYS A 109 -2.29 -0.83 -14.20
N TYR A 110 -3.53 -1.26 -14.10
CA TYR A 110 -4.62 -0.83 -14.99
C TYR A 110 -5.59 0.18 -14.38
N LEU A 111 -5.22 0.78 -13.22
CA LEU A 111 -6.09 1.77 -12.61
C LEU A 111 -6.23 3.00 -13.51
N PRO A 112 -7.46 3.47 -13.81
CA PRO A 112 -7.70 4.65 -14.62
C PRO A 112 -6.99 5.89 -14.07
N PRO A 113 -6.44 6.78 -14.91
CA PRO A 113 -5.72 7.98 -14.45
C PRO A 113 -6.62 9.01 -13.75
N VAL A 114 -7.92 8.96 -14.01
CA VAL A 114 -8.95 9.83 -13.42
C VAL A 114 -10.17 8.97 -13.09
N ILE A 115 -10.68 9.12 -11.88
CA ILE A 115 -11.84 8.39 -11.37
C ILE A 115 -12.81 9.42 -10.76
N ASP A 116 -14.12 9.22 -10.91
CA ASP A 116 -15.11 10.07 -10.24
C ASP A 116 -14.98 9.93 -8.72
N PHE A 117 -15.15 11.07 -8.02
CA PHE A 117 -14.98 11.12 -6.57
C PHE A 117 -16.15 10.46 -5.85
N SER A 118 -16.13 9.13 -5.81
CA SER A 118 -17.00 8.33 -4.96
C SER A 118 -16.30 7.03 -4.56
N PHE A 119 -16.66 6.50 -3.40
CA PHE A 119 -16.14 5.21 -2.96
C PHE A 119 -16.47 4.10 -3.96
N LYS A 120 -17.70 4.09 -4.47
CA LYS A 120 -18.14 3.07 -5.43
C LYS A 120 -17.38 3.12 -6.76
N SER A 121 -17.09 4.32 -7.26
CA SER A 121 -16.28 4.48 -8.48
C SER A 121 -14.84 3.99 -8.27
N LEU A 122 -14.26 4.28 -7.12
CA LEU A 122 -12.93 3.80 -6.76
C LEU A 122 -12.90 2.26 -6.61
N GLU A 123 -13.88 1.70 -5.91
CA GLU A 123 -14.02 0.25 -5.72
C GLU A 123 -14.13 -0.47 -7.07
N ASN A 124 -15.02 -0.02 -7.94
CA ASN A 124 -15.20 -0.59 -9.27
C ASN A 124 -13.91 -0.48 -10.12
N ALA A 125 -13.26 0.69 -10.12
CA ALA A 125 -12.04 0.90 -10.89
C ALA A 125 -10.89 0.00 -10.41
N VAL A 126 -10.76 -0.22 -9.10
CA VAL A 126 -9.77 -1.14 -8.52
C VAL A 126 -10.10 -2.59 -8.92
N ALA A 127 -11.36 -3.01 -8.79
CA ALA A 127 -11.78 -4.36 -9.14
C ALA A 127 -11.52 -4.67 -10.63
N GLU A 128 -11.92 -3.78 -11.53
CA GLU A 128 -11.68 -3.90 -12.98
C GLU A 128 -10.18 -3.93 -13.33
N ALA A 129 -9.37 -3.14 -12.62
CA ALA A 129 -7.93 -3.09 -12.85
C ALA A 129 -7.26 -4.40 -12.43
N ILE A 130 -7.65 -4.99 -11.28
CA ILE A 130 -7.15 -6.28 -10.80
C ILE A 130 -7.58 -7.41 -11.73
N GLU A 131 -8.84 -7.40 -12.21
CA GLU A 131 -9.33 -8.40 -13.14
C GLU A 131 -8.54 -8.39 -14.46
N LYS A 132 -8.27 -7.22 -15.04
CA LYS A 132 -7.43 -7.08 -16.22
C LYS A 132 -6.02 -7.60 -16.01
N GLU A 133 -5.41 -7.32 -14.88
CA GLU A 133 -4.07 -7.81 -14.55
C GLU A 133 -4.05 -9.33 -14.42
N SER A 134 -5.08 -9.92 -13.82
CA SER A 134 -5.23 -11.38 -13.68
C SER A 134 -5.42 -12.07 -15.06
N GLN A 135 -6.18 -11.46 -15.97
CA GLN A 135 -6.37 -11.98 -17.32
C GLN A 135 -5.06 -11.99 -18.11
N GLU A 136 -4.28 -10.91 -18.08
CA GLU A 136 -2.96 -10.88 -18.73
C GLU A 136 -1.99 -11.94 -18.18
N GLN A 137 -2.00 -12.14 -16.87
CA GLN A 137 -1.16 -13.18 -16.27
C GLN A 137 -1.60 -14.56 -16.72
N SER A 138 -2.90 -14.81 -16.84
CA SER A 138 -3.43 -16.08 -17.35
C SER A 138 -3.02 -16.32 -18.80
N ASP A 139 -3.10 -15.30 -19.65
CA ASP A 139 -2.72 -15.38 -21.06
C ASP A 139 -1.21 -15.55 -21.25
N SER A 140 -0.39 -14.97 -20.35
CA SER A 140 1.08 -15.08 -20.41
C SER A 140 1.61 -16.39 -19.85
N VAL A 141 0.86 -17.08 -19.00
CA VAL A 141 1.25 -18.34 -18.35
C VAL A 141 0.97 -19.57 -19.22
N VAL A 142 0.20 -19.43 -20.31
CA VAL A 142 -0.21 -20.56 -21.15
C VAL A 142 0.95 -21.21 -21.90
N ASP A 143 2.13 -20.60 -21.99
CA ASP A 143 3.16 -21.11 -22.90
C ASP A 143 4.28 -21.97 -22.27
N ASN A 144 4.51 -22.05 -20.95
CA ASN A 144 5.61 -22.89 -20.42
C ASN A 144 5.57 -23.28 -18.93
N TYR A 145 4.48 -23.09 -18.19
CA TYR A 145 4.42 -23.60 -16.83
C TYR A 145 3.67 -24.94 -16.78
N ILE A 146 4.42 -26.03 -16.86
CA ILE A 146 3.94 -27.32 -16.37
C ILE A 146 4.08 -27.24 -14.85
N PRO A 147 2.99 -27.09 -14.07
CA PRO A 147 3.10 -27.16 -12.62
C PRO A 147 3.73 -28.52 -12.29
N PRO A 148 4.72 -28.56 -11.37
CA PRO A 148 5.18 -29.83 -10.86
C PRO A 148 3.93 -30.56 -10.38
N THR A 149 3.70 -31.75 -10.91
CA THR A 149 2.64 -32.63 -10.43
C THR A 149 2.87 -32.75 -8.95
N ILE A 150 2.12 -32.04 -8.13
CA ILE A 150 2.08 -32.26 -6.70
C ILE A 150 1.48 -33.64 -6.60
N GLN A 151 2.35 -34.68 -6.50
CA GLN A 151 1.94 -35.94 -6.01
C GLN A 151 1.35 -35.62 -4.64
N HIS A 152 0.05 -35.74 -4.52
CA HIS A 152 -0.62 -35.69 -3.23
C HIS A 152 0.04 -36.81 -2.40
N THR A 153 1.09 -36.42 -1.67
CA THR A 153 1.70 -37.27 -0.65
C THR A 153 0.57 -37.46 0.33
N ASN A 154 0.06 -38.70 0.35
CA ASN A 154 -1.12 -39.03 1.10
C ASN A 154 -0.84 -38.63 2.54
N PHE A 155 -1.67 -37.77 3.13
CA PHE A 155 -1.47 -37.27 4.50
C PHE A 155 -1.31 -38.43 5.49
N GLU A 156 -1.95 -39.56 5.20
CA GLU A 156 -1.83 -40.82 5.95
C GLU A 156 -0.40 -41.40 5.89
N GLN A 157 0.28 -41.33 4.74
CA GLN A 157 1.68 -41.79 4.63
C GLN A 157 2.64 -40.92 5.43
N LEU A 158 2.44 -39.58 5.40
CA LEU A 158 3.24 -38.67 6.22
C LEU A 158 3.02 -38.85 7.72
N GLN A 159 1.81 -39.21 8.13
CA GLN A 159 1.53 -39.57 9.52
C GLN A 159 2.19 -40.87 9.95
N GLU A 160 2.22 -41.88 9.10
CA GLU A 160 2.90 -43.15 9.40
C GLU A 160 4.41 -42.96 9.46
N GLU A 161 5.03 -42.29 8.50
CA GLU A 161 6.46 -41.99 8.53
C GLU A 161 6.85 -41.16 9.76
N SER A 162 6.03 -40.20 10.16
CA SER A 162 6.23 -39.40 11.38
C SER A 162 6.18 -40.29 12.64
N LYS A 163 5.26 -41.26 12.74
CA LYS A 163 5.16 -42.17 13.85
C LYS A 163 6.36 -43.12 13.92
N GLU A 164 6.81 -43.63 12.78
CA GLU A 164 8.01 -44.49 12.73
C GLU A 164 9.28 -43.77 13.16
N LEU A 165 9.44 -42.49 12.72
CA LEU A 165 10.55 -41.64 13.17
C LEU A 165 10.52 -41.37 14.69
N TRP A 166 9.35 -41.16 15.24
CA TRP A 166 9.16 -40.95 16.70
C TRP A 166 9.51 -42.23 17.48
N MET A 167 9.11 -43.41 16.99
CA MET A 167 9.46 -44.68 17.63
C MET A 167 10.97 -44.97 17.60
N LYS A 168 11.64 -44.64 16.49
CA LYS A 168 13.10 -44.77 16.38
C LYS A 168 13.85 -43.88 17.35
N LEU A 169 13.45 -42.58 17.42
CA LEU A 169 14.04 -41.62 18.35
C LEU A 169 13.85 -42.01 19.82
N SER A 170 12.69 -42.55 20.18
CA SER A 170 12.42 -43.00 21.55
C SER A 170 13.08 -44.34 21.93
N ALA A 171 13.60 -45.09 20.97
CA ALA A 171 14.33 -46.32 21.22
C ALA A 171 15.84 -46.10 21.46
N ASP A 172 16.40 -45.03 20.91
CA ASP A 172 17.82 -44.67 21.06
C ASP A 172 18.14 -43.92 22.36
N GLU A 173 17.13 -43.58 23.16
CA GLU A 173 17.29 -42.94 24.49
C GLU A 173 17.23 -43.92 25.67
N LYS A 174 17.37 -45.23 25.45
CA LYS A 174 17.51 -46.23 26.50
C LYS A 174 18.86 -46.95 26.37
#